data_608398df4f6db6e3979fbaf4add92115
#
_entry.id   608398df4f6db6e3979fbaf4add92115
#
_cell.length_a   1.000
_cell.length_b   1.000
_cell.length_c   1.000
_cell.angle_alpha   90.00
_cell.angle_beta   90.00
_cell.angle_gamma   90.00
#
_symmetry.space_group_name_H-M   'P 1'
#
loop_
_entity.id
_entity.type
_entity.pdbx_description
1 polymer ?
#
loop_
_entity_poly.entity_id
_entity_poly.type
_entity_poly.pdbx_seq_one_letter_code
_entity_poly.pdbx_strand_id
1 'polypeptide(L)'
;IKDKIRYALKLVNLEGFEDRSPDSLSGGQQQRIAIARAIVNEPKVLLLDEPLGALDLKLRQDMQYELIRLKNELGITFVYVTHDQEEALTMSDTIVVMNQGYIQQIGTPEDIYNEPQNAFVADFIGDSNILPATMVEDKVVKILGAVWNCVDVGFGHNKPVDAVIRPEDIDLVAPGEGVINGVVTNLIFKGVHY
;
A
#
# COMPACT_ATOMS: atom_id res chain seq x y z
N ILE A 1 -6.33 13.04 35.13
CA ILE A 1 -6.57 13.68 33.81
C ILE A 1 -5.27 14.29 33.29
N LYS A 2 -4.59 15.19 34.03
CA LYS A 2 -3.37 15.86 33.57
C LYS A 2 -2.26 14.88 33.20
N ASP A 3 -2.08 13.81 33.94
CA ASP A 3 -1.05 12.79 33.64
C ASP A 3 -1.35 12.02 32.34
N LYS A 4 -2.62 11.70 32.07
CA LYS A 4 -3.02 11.08 30.80
C LYS A 4 -2.78 12.00 29.59
N ILE A 5 -3.04 13.30 29.75
CA ILE A 5 -2.75 14.29 28.71
C ILE A 5 -1.26 14.35 28.43
N ARG A 6 -0.42 14.48 29.47
CA ARG A 6 1.05 14.48 29.31
C ARG A 6 1.57 13.22 28.65
N TYR A 7 1.06 12.08 29.06
CA TYR A 7 1.43 10.81 28.45
C TYR A 7 1.04 10.75 26.97
N ALA A 8 -0.19 11.15 26.62
CA ALA A 8 -0.63 11.18 25.22
C ALA A 8 0.18 12.15 24.36
N LEU A 9 0.52 13.34 24.90
CA LEU A 9 1.38 14.31 24.22
C LEU A 9 2.82 13.79 24.05
N LYS A 10 3.34 13.09 25.04
CA LYS A 10 4.66 12.45 24.97
C LYS A 10 4.70 11.40 23.86
N LEU A 11 3.67 10.55 23.74
CA LEU A 11 3.59 9.54 22.69
C LEU A 11 3.68 10.12 21.28
N VAL A 12 3.18 11.33 21.07
CA VAL A 12 3.20 12.02 19.78
C VAL A 12 4.33 13.07 19.65
N ASN A 13 5.34 13.03 20.55
CA ASN A 13 6.49 13.95 20.59
C ASN A 13 6.09 15.45 20.69
N LEU A 14 5.06 15.76 21.49
CA LEU A 14 4.57 17.12 21.74
C LEU A 14 4.53 17.44 23.25
N GLU A 15 5.52 16.99 24.04
CA GLU A 15 5.64 17.38 25.45
C GLU A 15 5.74 18.90 25.59
N GLY A 16 5.04 19.46 26.57
CA GLY A 16 5.01 20.91 26.81
C GLY A 16 4.07 21.70 25.91
N PHE A 17 3.19 21.02 25.16
CA PHE A 17 2.19 21.67 24.30
C PHE A 17 0.80 21.77 24.95
N GLU A 18 0.68 21.41 26.23
CA GLU A 18 -0.60 21.30 26.95
C GLU A 18 -1.45 22.57 26.90
N ASP A 19 -0.80 23.75 26.95
CA ASP A 19 -1.46 25.05 27.03
C ASP A 19 -1.41 25.84 25.72
N ARG A 20 -0.92 25.23 24.62
CA ARG A 20 -0.86 25.91 23.31
C ARG A 20 -2.21 25.97 22.63
N SER A 21 -2.52 27.12 22.01
CA SER A 21 -3.69 27.25 21.17
C SER A 21 -3.54 26.38 19.89
N PRO A 22 -4.59 25.65 19.46
CA PRO A 22 -4.56 24.87 18.23
C PRO A 22 -4.17 25.70 16.99
N ASP A 23 -4.58 26.98 16.93
CA ASP A 23 -4.29 27.89 15.82
C ASP A 23 -2.80 28.28 15.72
N SER A 24 -2.03 28.05 16.78
CA SER A 24 -0.58 28.30 16.80
C SER A 24 0.27 27.10 16.31
N LEU A 25 -0.39 26.00 15.94
CA LEU A 25 0.26 24.75 15.58
C LEU A 25 0.40 24.60 14.07
N SER A 26 1.53 24.01 13.63
CA SER A 26 1.66 23.57 12.22
C SER A 26 0.70 22.42 11.91
N GLY A 27 0.42 22.17 10.62
CA GLY A 27 -0.48 21.10 10.18
C GLY A 27 -0.10 19.72 10.76
N GLY A 28 1.20 19.36 10.74
CA GLY A 28 1.67 18.12 11.36
C GLY A 28 1.53 18.08 12.88
N GLN A 29 1.68 19.22 13.57
CA GLN A 29 1.42 19.31 15.00
C GLN A 29 -0.07 19.16 15.32
N GLN A 30 -0.95 19.77 14.51
CA GLN A 30 -2.40 19.60 14.65
C GLN A 30 -2.81 18.13 14.45
N GLN A 31 -2.22 17.45 13.46
CA GLN A 31 -2.45 16.04 13.22
C GLN A 31 -2.02 15.18 14.42
N ARG A 32 -0.82 15.42 14.96
CA ARG A 32 -0.34 14.73 16.17
C ARG A 32 -1.23 14.96 17.38
N ILE A 33 -1.74 16.19 17.56
CA ILE A 33 -2.72 16.50 18.62
C ILE A 33 -4.03 15.74 18.41
N ALA A 34 -4.51 15.62 17.17
CA ALA A 34 -5.71 14.82 16.87
C ALA A 34 -5.53 13.34 17.25
N ILE A 35 -4.36 12.77 16.95
CA ILE A 35 -3.99 11.42 17.37
C ILE A 35 -3.89 11.32 18.90
N ALA A 36 -3.19 12.26 19.56
CA ALA A 36 -3.09 12.28 21.03
C ALA A 36 -4.48 12.32 21.69
N ARG A 37 -5.41 13.12 21.14
CA ARG A 37 -6.80 13.19 21.62
C ARG A 37 -7.52 11.84 21.45
N ALA A 38 -7.25 11.11 20.39
CA ALA A 38 -7.88 9.81 20.16
C ALA A 38 -7.36 8.73 21.11
N ILE A 39 -6.04 8.76 21.45
CA ILE A 39 -5.41 7.75 22.31
C ILE A 39 -5.48 8.04 23.81
N VAL A 40 -5.79 9.28 24.23
CA VAL A 40 -5.79 9.69 25.65
C VAL A 40 -6.73 8.86 26.53
N ASN A 41 -7.77 8.28 25.94
CA ASN A 41 -8.73 7.41 26.64
C ASN A 41 -8.36 5.91 26.57
N GLU A 42 -7.15 5.58 26.11
CA GLU A 42 -6.62 4.21 26.02
C GLU A 42 -7.61 3.27 25.27
N PRO A 43 -7.98 3.62 24.02
CA PRO A 43 -8.94 2.81 23.25
C PRO A 43 -8.33 1.46 22.89
N LYS A 44 -9.18 0.45 22.65
CA LYS A 44 -8.73 -0.84 22.09
C LYS A 44 -8.56 -0.80 20.58
N VAL A 45 -9.27 0.10 19.91
CA VAL A 45 -9.25 0.29 18.46
C VAL A 45 -9.13 1.78 18.17
N LEU A 46 -8.19 2.16 17.30
CA LEU A 46 -8.03 3.50 16.78
C LEU A 46 -8.43 3.53 15.31
N LEU A 47 -9.39 4.40 14.97
CA LEU A 47 -9.84 4.62 13.59
C LEU A 47 -9.18 5.87 13.04
N LEU A 48 -8.50 5.72 11.91
CA LEU A 48 -7.80 6.79 11.19
C LEU A 48 -8.34 6.84 9.75
N ASP A 49 -9.00 7.93 9.42
CA ASP A 49 -9.58 8.16 8.09
C ASP A 49 -8.74 9.19 7.35
N GLU A 50 -8.01 8.75 6.32
CA GLU A 50 -7.06 9.51 5.50
C GLU A 50 -6.14 10.45 6.32
N PRO A 51 -5.49 9.96 7.39
CA PRO A 51 -4.82 10.86 8.33
C PRO A 51 -3.60 11.58 7.76
N LEU A 52 -3.07 11.14 6.62
CA LEU A 52 -1.87 11.72 6.01
C LEU A 52 -2.15 12.47 4.71
N GLY A 53 -3.37 12.42 4.20
CA GLY A 53 -3.73 12.96 2.88
C GLY A 53 -3.47 14.46 2.69
N ALA A 54 -3.54 15.27 3.75
CA ALA A 54 -3.33 16.72 3.69
C ALA A 54 -1.87 17.16 3.94
N LEU A 55 -0.93 16.21 4.12
CA LEU A 55 0.47 16.51 4.45
C LEU A 55 1.36 16.52 3.20
N ASP A 56 2.38 17.37 3.22
CA ASP A 56 3.45 17.32 2.21
C ASP A 56 4.26 16.00 2.32
N LEU A 57 4.97 15.63 1.26
CA LEU A 57 5.64 14.34 1.15
C LEU A 57 6.58 14.03 2.33
N LYS A 58 7.40 15.01 2.74
CA LYS A 58 8.37 14.79 3.83
C LYS A 58 7.67 14.59 5.17
N LEU A 59 6.69 15.44 5.46
CA LEU A 59 5.92 15.36 6.69
C LEU A 59 5.07 14.09 6.74
N ARG A 60 4.55 13.63 5.58
CA ARG A 60 3.84 12.37 5.45
C ARG A 60 4.72 11.18 5.84
N GLN A 61 5.93 11.10 5.30
CA GLN A 61 6.90 10.05 5.64
C GLN A 61 7.25 10.06 7.14
N ASP A 62 7.52 11.23 7.71
CA ASP A 62 7.79 11.35 9.15
C ASP A 62 6.60 10.85 9.99
N MET A 63 5.38 11.16 9.57
CA MET A 63 4.16 10.73 10.26
C MET A 63 3.86 9.23 10.08
N GLN A 64 4.19 8.62 8.94
CA GLN A 64 4.10 7.16 8.74
C GLN A 64 4.98 6.43 9.78
N TYR A 65 6.24 6.82 9.93
CA TYR A 65 7.12 6.25 10.95
C TYR A 65 6.57 6.41 12.37
N GLU A 66 6.03 7.58 12.69
CA GLU A 66 5.41 7.84 13.98
C GLU A 66 4.19 6.95 14.25
N LEU A 67 3.32 6.76 13.26
CA LEU A 67 2.14 5.89 13.37
C LEU A 67 2.52 4.42 13.53
N ILE A 68 3.51 3.94 12.78
CA ILE A 68 4.04 2.57 12.93
C ILE A 68 4.61 2.38 14.35
N ARG A 69 5.40 3.35 14.82
CA ARG A 69 5.95 3.34 16.19
C ARG A 69 4.84 3.28 17.23
N LEU A 70 3.83 4.15 17.11
CA LEU A 70 2.69 4.20 18.03
C LEU A 70 1.88 2.90 18.01
N LYS A 71 1.65 2.30 16.84
CA LYS A 71 0.99 1.00 16.72
C LYS A 71 1.70 -0.06 17.56
N ASN A 72 3.03 -0.14 17.41
CA ASN A 72 3.86 -1.12 18.11
C ASN A 72 3.94 -0.84 19.63
N GLU A 73 4.04 0.43 20.03
CA GLU A 73 4.15 0.83 21.43
C GLU A 73 2.85 0.65 22.21
N LEU A 74 1.71 0.96 21.58
CA LEU A 74 0.40 0.87 22.22
C LEU A 74 -0.19 -0.54 22.23
N GLY A 75 0.18 -1.39 21.29
CA GLY A 75 -0.35 -2.75 21.17
C GLY A 75 -1.89 -2.80 20.96
N ILE A 76 -2.48 -1.76 20.36
CA ILE A 76 -3.90 -1.67 20.04
C ILE A 76 -4.15 -1.88 18.55
N THR A 77 -5.38 -2.19 18.18
CA THR A 77 -5.76 -2.31 16.77
C THR A 77 -5.89 -0.94 16.11
N PHE A 78 -5.18 -0.72 15.01
CA PHE A 78 -5.35 0.43 14.14
C PHE A 78 -6.19 0.03 12.92
N VAL A 79 -7.26 0.75 12.65
CA VAL A 79 -8.00 0.66 11.39
C VAL A 79 -7.70 1.94 10.62
N TYR A 80 -7.00 1.80 9.52
CA TYR A 80 -6.45 2.89 8.71
C TYR A 80 -7.13 2.90 7.34
N VAL A 81 -7.81 3.97 7.00
CA VAL A 81 -8.40 4.17 5.67
C VAL A 81 -7.50 5.09 4.87
N THR A 82 -7.09 4.66 3.70
CA THR A 82 -6.26 5.44 2.78
C THR A 82 -6.58 5.07 1.33
N HIS A 83 -6.31 5.97 0.41
CA HIS A 83 -6.24 5.71 -1.02
C HIS A 83 -4.80 5.63 -1.52
N ASP A 84 -3.81 5.82 -0.65
CA ASP A 84 -2.39 5.72 -0.97
C ASP A 84 -1.94 4.25 -0.79
N GLN A 85 -1.48 3.67 -1.90
CA GLN A 85 -1.07 2.27 -1.96
C GLN A 85 0.20 2.01 -1.13
N GLU A 86 1.15 2.96 -1.15
CA GLU A 86 2.40 2.86 -0.40
C GLU A 86 2.12 2.83 1.11
N GLU A 87 1.20 3.68 1.58
CA GLU A 87 0.75 3.68 2.97
C GLU A 87 0.15 2.32 3.36
N ALA A 88 -0.76 1.79 2.53
CA ALA A 88 -1.40 0.51 2.79
C ALA A 88 -0.37 -0.63 2.86
N LEU A 89 0.55 -0.72 1.90
CA LEU A 89 1.55 -1.78 1.82
C LEU A 89 2.60 -1.71 2.95
N THR A 90 2.99 -0.50 3.38
CA THR A 90 4.10 -0.33 4.33
C THR A 90 3.66 -0.34 5.79
N MET A 91 2.41 0.05 6.10
CA MET A 91 1.95 0.26 7.47
C MET A 91 1.04 -0.84 8.01
N SER A 92 0.44 -1.65 7.13
CA SER A 92 -0.59 -2.61 7.50
C SER A 92 -0.05 -4.03 7.72
N ASP A 93 -0.67 -4.76 8.64
CA ASP A 93 -0.47 -6.20 8.80
C ASP A 93 -1.50 -6.97 7.95
N THR A 94 -2.65 -6.35 7.69
CA THR A 94 -3.74 -6.87 6.84
C THR A 94 -4.33 -5.73 6.05
N ILE A 95 -4.50 -5.93 4.75
CA ILE A 95 -5.11 -4.98 3.82
C ILE A 95 -6.49 -5.49 3.41
N VAL A 96 -7.46 -4.59 3.35
CA VAL A 96 -8.79 -4.82 2.80
C VAL A 96 -8.97 -3.90 1.60
N VAL A 97 -8.91 -4.46 0.39
CA VAL A 97 -9.16 -3.70 -0.85
C VAL A 97 -10.66 -3.62 -1.08
N MET A 98 -11.16 -2.42 -1.27
CA MET A 98 -12.59 -2.17 -1.49
C MET A 98 -12.83 -1.42 -2.81
N ASN A 99 -13.93 -1.77 -3.49
CA ASN A 99 -14.39 -1.06 -4.67
C ASN A 99 -15.92 -0.99 -4.67
N GLN A 100 -16.49 0.19 -4.87
CA GLN A 100 -17.94 0.44 -4.92
C GLN A 100 -18.72 -0.15 -3.73
N GLY A 101 -18.13 -0.12 -2.53
CA GLY A 101 -18.73 -0.64 -1.31
C GLY A 101 -18.59 -2.16 -1.10
N TYR A 102 -17.92 -2.87 -2.02
CA TYR A 102 -17.68 -4.32 -1.93
C TYR A 102 -16.21 -4.60 -1.64
N ILE A 103 -15.96 -5.58 -0.79
CA ILE A 103 -14.62 -6.10 -0.55
C ILE A 103 -14.18 -6.89 -1.79
N GLN A 104 -13.01 -6.54 -2.33
CA GLN A 104 -12.40 -7.21 -3.49
C GLN A 104 -11.42 -8.27 -3.06
N GLN A 105 -10.60 -7.98 -2.03
CA GLN A 105 -9.64 -8.92 -1.47
C GLN A 105 -9.27 -8.52 -0.04
N ILE A 106 -8.94 -9.51 0.78
CA ILE A 106 -8.34 -9.34 2.12
C ILE A 106 -7.10 -10.23 2.15
N GLY A 107 -5.98 -9.69 2.60
CA GLY A 107 -4.73 -10.43 2.71
C GLY A 107 -3.61 -9.63 3.38
N THR A 108 -2.44 -10.23 3.50
CA THR A 108 -1.22 -9.52 3.86
C THR A 108 -0.79 -8.58 2.71
N PRO A 109 0.10 -7.60 2.95
CA PRO A 109 0.65 -6.78 1.88
C PRO A 109 1.24 -7.62 0.73
N GLU A 110 1.97 -8.69 1.07
CA GLU A 110 2.56 -9.60 0.08
C GLU A 110 1.49 -10.33 -0.73
N ASP A 111 0.42 -10.85 -0.09
CA ASP A 111 -0.68 -11.52 -0.79
C ASP A 111 -1.39 -10.58 -1.77
N ILE A 112 -1.66 -9.34 -1.32
CA ILE A 112 -2.37 -8.35 -2.14
C ILE A 112 -1.53 -7.92 -3.35
N TYR A 113 -0.22 -7.80 -3.19
CA TYR A 113 0.69 -7.38 -4.25
C TYR A 113 1.01 -8.51 -5.23
N ASN A 114 1.37 -9.69 -4.71
CA ASN A 114 1.88 -10.81 -5.52
C ASN A 114 0.76 -11.70 -6.09
N GLU A 115 -0.36 -11.85 -5.36
CA GLU A 115 -1.46 -12.75 -5.72
C GLU A 115 -2.81 -12.00 -5.78
N PRO A 116 -2.96 -10.97 -6.63
CA PRO A 116 -4.21 -10.23 -6.75
C PRO A 116 -5.33 -11.12 -7.29
N GLN A 117 -6.48 -11.14 -6.61
CA GLN A 117 -7.61 -12.01 -6.96
C GLN A 117 -8.36 -11.57 -8.23
N ASN A 118 -8.18 -10.35 -8.68
CA ASN A 118 -8.78 -9.82 -9.90
C ASN A 118 -7.97 -8.66 -10.47
N ALA A 119 -8.25 -8.30 -11.72
CA ALA A 119 -7.59 -7.23 -12.45
C ALA A 119 -7.69 -5.86 -11.72
N PHE A 120 -8.80 -5.58 -11.03
CA PHE A 120 -8.95 -4.34 -10.28
C PHE A 120 -7.92 -4.25 -9.13
N VAL A 121 -7.74 -5.32 -8.36
CA VAL A 121 -6.76 -5.34 -7.27
C VAL A 121 -5.34 -5.20 -7.82
N ALA A 122 -5.03 -5.91 -8.90
CA ALA A 122 -3.72 -5.84 -9.57
C ALA A 122 -3.37 -4.41 -10.00
N ASP A 123 -4.30 -3.72 -10.68
CA ASP A 123 -4.14 -2.36 -11.19
C ASP A 123 -4.16 -1.32 -10.07
N PHE A 124 -4.95 -1.54 -9.02
CA PHE A 124 -5.09 -0.62 -7.90
C PHE A 124 -3.87 -0.61 -6.97
N ILE A 125 -3.15 -1.74 -6.81
CA ILE A 125 -2.07 -1.88 -5.80
C ILE A 125 -0.67 -1.59 -6.35
N GLY A 126 -0.53 -1.27 -7.61
CA GLY A 126 0.78 -0.93 -8.18
C GLY A 126 0.74 -0.94 -9.69
N ASP A 127 1.78 -0.40 -10.29
CA ASP A 127 1.93 -0.42 -11.74
C ASP A 127 1.88 -1.88 -12.23
N SER A 128 0.97 -2.18 -13.16
CA SER A 128 0.76 -3.53 -13.67
C SER A 128 0.56 -3.52 -15.18
N ASN A 129 1.16 -4.50 -15.85
CA ASN A 129 0.80 -4.86 -17.21
C ASN A 129 -0.20 -6.01 -17.15
N ILE A 130 -1.48 -5.75 -17.43
CA ILE A 130 -2.53 -6.76 -17.46
C ILE A 130 -2.79 -7.14 -18.89
N LEU A 131 -2.45 -8.37 -19.26
CA LEU A 131 -2.50 -8.86 -20.63
C LEU A 131 -3.43 -10.07 -20.75
N PRO A 132 -4.24 -10.15 -21.85
CA PRO A 132 -4.99 -11.35 -22.14
C PRO A 132 -4.04 -12.54 -22.35
N ALA A 133 -4.31 -13.62 -21.65
CA ALA A 133 -3.48 -14.82 -21.67
C ALA A 133 -4.33 -16.09 -21.71
N THR A 134 -3.68 -17.22 -21.85
CA THR A 134 -4.33 -18.52 -21.78
C THR A 134 -3.54 -19.40 -20.82
N MET A 135 -4.16 -19.83 -19.74
CA MET A 135 -3.62 -20.90 -18.91
C MET A 135 -3.66 -22.20 -19.70
N VAL A 136 -2.51 -22.69 -20.12
CA VAL A 136 -2.39 -23.93 -20.91
C VAL A 136 -2.65 -25.14 -20.02
N GLU A 137 -1.98 -25.15 -18.90
CA GLU A 137 -2.11 -26.11 -17.79
C GLU A 137 -1.56 -25.46 -16.52
N ASP A 138 -1.64 -26.13 -15.39
CA ASP A 138 -1.08 -25.63 -14.14
C ASP A 138 0.40 -25.27 -14.29
N LYS A 139 0.75 -24.07 -13.85
CA LYS A 139 2.09 -23.46 -13.93
C LYS A 139 2.59 -23.15 -15.35
N VAL A 140 1.72 -23.20 -16.36
CA VAL A 140 2.08 -22.89 -17.75
C VAL A 140 1.04 -21.95 -18.37
N VAL A 141 1.48 -20.75 -18.72
CA VAL A 141 0.64 -19.71 -19.31
C VAL A 141 1.17 -19.28 -20.68
N LYS A 142 0.28 -19.00 -21.62
CA LYS A 142 0.62 -18.44 -22.92
C LYS A 142 0.25 -16.97 -22.97
N ILE A 143 1.26 -16.11 -23.15
CA ILE A 143 1.14 -14.66 -23.22
C ILE A 143 1.84 -14.17 -24.49
N LEU A 144 1.20 -13.29 -25.28
CA LEU A 144 1.77 -12.69 -26.50
C LEU A 144 2.34 -13.73 -27.50
N GLY A 145 1.75 -14.91 -27.54
CA GLY A 145 2.17 -15.98 -28.46
C GLY A 145 3.28 -16.90 -27.93
N ALA A 146 3.95 -16.52 -26.85
CA ALA A 146 4.97 -17.34 -26.18
C ALA A 146 4.41 -18.10 -24.97
N VAL A 147 5.07 -19.18 -24.61
CA VAL A 147 4.72 -20.01 -23.44
C VAL A 147 5.69 -19.71 -22.31
N TRP A 148 5.16 -19.49 -21.11
CA TRP A 148 5.87 -19.09 -19.91
C TRP A 148 5.53 -20.00 -18.75
N ASN A 149 6.47 -20.19 -17.85
CA ASN A 149 6.18 -20.78 -16.54
C ASN A 149 5.55 -19.70 -15.65
N CYS A 150 4.55 -20.11 -14.85
CA CYS A 150 3.98 -19.27 -13.80
C CYS A 150 3.86 -20.08 -12.49
N VAL A 151 3.40 -19.45 -11.43
CA VAL A 151 3.23 -20.10 -10.12
C VAL A 151 1.81 -20.64 -9.92
N ASP A 152 0.86 -20.18 -10.70
CA ASP A 152 -0.56 -20.41 -10.53
C ASP A 152 -1.00 -21.83 -10.91
N VAL A 153 -2.02 -22.30 -10.18
CA VAL A 153 -2.63 -23.61 -10.37
C VAL A 153 -4.16 -23.53 -10.23
N GLY A 154 -4.86 -24.55 -10.75
CA GLY A 154 -6.31 -24.70 -10.53
C GLY A 154 -7.20 -23.94 -11.50
N PHE A 155 -6.65 -23.25 -12.51
CA PHE A 155 -7.45 -22.58 -13.56
C PHE A 155 -8.02 -23.54 -14.59
N GLY A 156 -7.47 -24.77 -14.68
CA GLY A 156 -7.82 -25.77 -15.70
C GLY A 156 -7.06 -25.58 -17.01
N HIS A 157 -7.34 -26.46 -17.99
CA HIS A 157 -6.62 -26.48 -19.27
C HIS A 157 -7.22 -25.52 -20.29
N ASN A 158 -6.35 -24.79 -21.01
CA ASN A 158 -6.71 -23.88 -22.10
C ASN A 158 -7.79 -22.85 -21.72
N LYS A 159 -7.69 -22.29 -20.52
CA LYS A 159 -8.63 -21.28 -20.02
C LYS A 159 -8.14 -19.87 -20.30
N PRO A 160 -9.01 -18.95 -20.76
CA PRO A 160 -8.69 -17.56 -20.86
C PRO A 160 -8.49 -16.99 -19.44
N VAL A 161 -7.42 -16.22 -19.25
CA VAL A 161 -7.06 -15.56 -17.99
C VAL A 161 -6.47 -14.19 -18.31
N ASP A 162 -6.41 -13.33 -17.30
CA ASP A 162 -5.60 -12.12 -17.34
C ASP A 162 -4.25 -12.41 -16.66
N ALA A 163 -3.16 -12.21 -17.38
CA ALA A 163 -1.82 -12.31 -16.82
C ALA A 163 -1.38 -10.94 -16.29
N VAL A 164 -0.97 -10.90 -15.04
CA VAL A 164 -0.39 -9.69 -14.40
C VAL A 164 1.11 -9.81 -14.45
N ILE A 165 1.77 -8.81 -15.03
CA ILE A 165 3.24 -8.71 -15.11
C ILE A 165 3.63 -7.38 -14.50
N ARG A 166 4.41 -7.43 -13.43
CA ARG A 166 4.93 -6.22 -12.79
C ARG A 166 6.08 -5.63 -13.62
N PRO A 167 6.28 -4.30 -13.64
CA PRO A 167 7.39 -3.69 -14.36
C PRO A 167 8.77 -4.26 -13.97
N GLU A 168 8.97 -4.59 -12.70
CA GLU A 168 10.18 -5.19 -12.14
C GLU A 168 10.46 -6.62 -12.61
N ASP A 169 9.44 -7.31 -13.14
CA ASP A 169 9.58 -8.67 -13.69
C ASP A 169 10.01 -8.67 -15.16
N ILE A 170 10.21 -7.48 -15.77
CA ILE A 170 10.56 -7.33 -17.18
C ILE A 170 12.04 -6.98 -17.33
N ASP A 171 12.79 -7.92 -17.85
CA ASP A 171 14.20 -7.70 -18.20
C ASP A 171 14.35 -7.26 -19.66
N LEU A 172 15.06 -6.16 -19.89
CA LEU A 172 15.48 -5.73 -21.22
C LEU A 172 16.84 -6.36 -21.58
N VAL A 173 16.84 -7.14 -22.64
CA VAL A 173 18.04 -7.85 -23.14
C VAL A 173 18.39 -7.43 -24.56
N ALA A 174 19.53 -7.86 -25.08
CA ALA A 174 19.94 -7.53 -26.44
C ALA A 174 18.99 -8.17 -27.48
N PRO A 175 18.84 -7.55 -28.67
CA PRO A 175 17.99 -8.11 -29.73
C PRO A 175 18.33 -9.57 -30.06
N GLY A 176 17.35 -10.46 -29.98
CA GLY A 176 17.48 -11.89 -30.23
C GLY A 176 17.80 -12.74 -28.99
N GLU A 177 18.04 -12.15 -27.83
CA GLU A 177 18.25 -12.86 -26.56
C GLU A 177 16.96 -13.02 -25.76
N GLY A 178 15.94 -12.19 -26.04
CA GLY A 178 14.64 -12.23 -25.37
C GLY A 178 13.62 -13.12 -26.06
N VAL A 179 12.57 -13.45 -25.33
CA VAL A 179 11.43 -14.26 -25.83
C VAL A 179 10.48 -13.40 -26.66
N ILE A 180 10.33 -12.12 -26.31
CA ILE A 180 9.46 -11.16 -27.00
C ILE A 180 10.31 -10.00 -27.53
N ASN A 181 10.00 -9.54 -28.74
CA ASN A 181 10.62 -8.35 -29.30
C ASN A 181 9.66 -7.17 -29.17
N GLY A 182 10.22 -6.02 -28.76
CA GLY A 182 9.47 -4.77 -28.63
C GLY A 182 10.28 -3.57 -29.11
N VAL A 183 9.62 -2.44 -29.22
CA VAL A 183 10.23 -1.14 -29.52
C VAL A 183 9.92 -0.20 -28.38
N VAL A 184 10.96 0.38 -27.77
CA VAL A 184 10.77 1.42 -26.74
C VAL A 184 10.19 2.66 -27.43
N THR A 185 8.97 3.02 -27.10
CA THR A 185 8.27 4.17 -27.67
C THR A 185 8.37 5.42 -26.82
N ASN A 186 8.59 5.25 -25.52
CA ASN A 186 8.71 6.38 -24.58
C ASN A 186 9.60 5.99 -23.40
N LEU A 187 10.23 7.00 -22.79
CA LEU A 187 11.05 6.86 -21.59
C LEU A 187 10.64 7.95 -20.61
N ILE A 188 10.24 7.57 -19.41
CA ILE A 188 9.84 8.51 -18.36
C ILE A 188 10.81 8.39 -17.19
N PHE A 189 11.54 9.46 -16.93
CA PHE A 189 12.42 9.52 -15.77
C PHE A 189 11.66 9.83 -14.49
N LYS A 190 11.64 8.91 -13.55
CA LYS A 190 11.00 9.05 -12.22
C LYS A 190 12.03 9.27 -11.08
N GLY A 191 13.14 9.95 -11.33
CA GLY A 191 14.21 10.18 -10.34
C GLY A 191 15.27 9.09 -10.37
N VAL A 192 15.22 8.12 -9.45
CA VAL A 192 16.22 7.02 -9.37
C VAL A 192 15.91 5.84 -10.32
N HIS A 193 14.74 5.82 -10.95
CA HIS A 193 14.30 4.79 -11.89
C HIS A 193 13.88 5.40 -13.23
N TYR A 194 14.07 4.63 -14.30
CA TYR A 194 13.56 4.92 -15.64
C TYR A 194 12.41 4.00 -15.95
#